data_33819524cf21a1b99c9b092be512e482
#
_entry.id   33819524cf21a1b99c9b092be512e482
#
_cell.length_a   1.000
_cell.length_b   1.000
_cell.length_c   1.000
_cell.angle_alpha   90.00
_cell.angle_beta   90.00
_cell.angle_gamma   90.00
#
_symmetry.space_group_name_H-M   'P 1'
#
loop_
_entity.id
_entity.type
_entity.pdbx_description
1 polymer ?
#
loop_
_entity_poly.entity_id
_entity_poly.type
_entity_poly.pdbx_seq_one_letter_code
_entity_poly.pdbx_strand_id
1 'polypeptide(L)'
;MRSIRFFSLIIILGIMVSCNKDQAISMHWDETGCFNPWDNFITLDTFTTEAYHQGINDYLTSEGITVNYISSELDSSKIEYCFACHCKTGKVITINIPKEDKRKLKRLSGNNQFGLAFY
;
A
#
# COMPACT_ATOMS: atom_id res chain seq x y z
N MET A 1 -40.50 0.31 -38.46
CA MET A 1 -39.43 -0.69 -38.28
C MET A 1 -37.99 -0.14 -38.32
N ARG A 2 -37.75 1.06 -38.76
CA ARG A 2 -36.37 1.65 -38.73
C ARG A 2 -35.89 2.19 -37.37
N SER A 3 -36.81 2.55 -36.46
CA SER A 3 -36.44 3.13 -35.14
C SER A 3 -35.90 2.13 -34.12
N ILE A 4 -36.27 0.86 -34.22
CA ILE A 4 -35.86 -0.19 -33.25
C ILE A 4 -34.38 -0.56 -33.39
N ARG A 5 -33.83 -0.44 -34.60
CA ARG A 5 -32.39 -0.78 -34.84
C ARG A 5 -31.42 0.25 -34.28
N PHE A 6 -31.81 1.51 -34.16
CA PHE A 6 -30.99 2.57 -33.58
C PHE A 6 -30.92 2.47 -32.06
N PHE A 7 -31.99 2.07 -31.37
CA PHE A 7 -32.00 1.87 -29.93
C PHE A 7 -31.12 0.69 -29.49
N SER A 8 -31.06 -0.38 -30.28
CA SER A 8 -30.22 -1.56 -30.00
C SER A 8 -28.72 -1.23 -30.08
N LEU A 9 -28.33 -0.33 -31.00
CA LEU A 9 -26.93 0.05 -31.19
C LEU A 9 -26.42 0.94 -30.04
N ILE A 10 -27.28 1.79 -29.46
CA ILE A 10 -26.92 2.66 -28.33
C ILE A 10 -26.73 1.85 -27.04
N ILE A 11 -27.51 0.79 -26.84
CA ILE A 11 -27.39 -0.09 -25.67
C ILE A 11 -26.08 -0.90 -25.72
N ILE A 12 -25.63 -1.30 -26.90
CA ILE A 12 -24.36 -2.05 -27.06
C ILE A 12 -23.14 -1.18 -26.82
N LEU A 13 -23.20 0.12 -27.14
CA LEU A 13 -22.12 1.08 -26.88
C LEU A 13 -21.98 1.44 -25.39
N GLY A 14 -23.06 1.33 -24.61
CA GLY A 14 -23.07 1.65 -23.18
C GLY A 14 -22.38 0.59 -22.29
N ILE A 15 -22.14 -0.63 -22.79
CA ILE A 15 -21.62 -1.74 -21.98
C ILE A 15 -20.07 -1.79 -21.97
N MET A 16 -19.40 -1.02 -22.83
CA MET A 16 -17.94 -1.05 -22.97
C MET A 16 -17.19 -0.06 -22.04
N VAL A 17 -17.88 0.67 -21.17
CA VAL A 17 -17.25 1.57 -20.21
C VAL A 17 -17.34 0.99 -18.79
N SER A 18 -17.09 -0.31 -18.65
CA SER A 18 -16.71 -0.88 -17.35
C SER A 18 -15.21 -0.71 -17.18
N CYS A 19 -14.79 0.49 -16.87
CA CYS A 19 -13.43 0.75 -16.42
C CYS A 19 -13.22 -0.03 -15.12
N ASN A 20 -12.35 -1.05 -15.12
CA ASN A 20 -11.89 -1.75 -13.92
C ASN A 20 -11.15 -0.77 -13.00
N LYS A 21 -11.90 0.07 -12.27
CA LYS A 21 -11.35 0.96 -11.23
C LYS A 21 -10.94 0.20 -9.96
N ASP A 22 -11.36 -1.05 -9.82
CA ASP A 22 -11.28 -1.80 -8.57
C ASP A 22 -10.13 -2.82 -8.53
N GLN A 23 -9.08 -2.63 -9.33
CA GLN A 23 -7.92 -3.50 -9.27
C GLN A 23 -7.08 -3.17 -8.04
N ALA A 24 -7.08 -4.08 -7.05
CA ALA A 24 -6.21 -4.01 -5.89
C ALA A 24 -4.83 -4.59 -6.20
N ILE A 25 -3.80 -4.02 -5.60
CA ILE A 25 -2.42 -4.50 -5.65
C ILE A 25 -1.84 -4.60 -4.25
N SER A 26 -0.91 -5.52 -4.06
CA SER A 26 -0.13 -5.62 -2.84
C SER A 26 1.24 -5.00 -3.05
N MET A 27 1.64 -4.14 -2.14
CA MET A 27 2.94 -3.51 -2.08
C MET A 27 3.64 -3.94 -0.79
N HIS A 28 4.94 -4.03 -0.82
CA HIS A 28 5.74 -4.52 0.31
C HIS A 28 6.71 -3.46 0.80
N TRP A 29 6.96 -3.47 2.11
CA TRP A 29 7.97 -2.68 2.77
C TRP A 29 8.79 -3.59 3.68
N ASP A 30 10.11 -3.57 3.52
CA ASP A 30 11.01 -4.23 4.46
C ASP A 30 11.17 -3.34 5.71
N GLU A 31 10.56 -3.77 6.82
CA GLU A 31 10.60 -3.01 8.07
C GLU A 31 12.04 -2.81 8.53
N THR A 32 12.35 -1.60 8.98
CA THR A 32 13.63 -1.23 9.57
C THR A 32 13.48 -0.94 11.06
N GLY A 33 14.59 -0.82 11.79
CA GLY A 33 14.58 -0.56 13.22
C GLY A 33 13.87 0.74 13.61
N CYS A 34 14.16 1.84 12.89
CA CYS A 34 13.54 3.13 13.17
C CYS A 34 13.59 4.10 11.95
N PHE A 35 13.51 3.56 10.75
CA PHE A 35 13.54 4.36 9.51
C PHE A 35 12.38 3.94 8.57
N ASN A 36 11.18 3.80 9.13
CA ASN A 36 9.98 3.51 8.37
C ASN A 36 9.21 4.82 8.09
N PRO A 37 8.45 4.92 6.98
CA PRO A 37 7.73 6.15 6.61
C PRO A 37 6.78 6.66 7.70
N TRP A 38 6.26 5.77 8.53
CA TRP A 38 5.26 6.03 9.58
C TRP A 38 5.83 6.21 10.99
N ASP A 39 7.15 6.04 11.20
CA ASP A 39 7.73 6.01 12.57
C ASP A 39 7.50 7.30 13.35
N ASN A 40 7.48 8.45 12.69
CA ASN A 40 7.20 9.73 13.32
C ASN A 40 5.70 9.99 13.59
N PHE A 41 4.84 9.20 12.99
CA PHE A 41 3.39 9.36 13.12
C PHE A 41 2.80 8.43 14.19
N ILE A 42 3.34 7.21 14.30
CA ILE A 42 2.82 6.19 15.20
C ILE A 42 3.35 6.42 16.60
N THR A 43 2.43 6.66 17.55
CA THR A 43 2.71 6.65 18.99
C THR A 43 1.89 5.54 19.62
N LEU A 44 2.53 4.46 20.08
CA LEU A 44 1.86 3.32 20.68
C LEU A 44 2.16 3.21 22.16
N ASP A 45 1.11 3.19 22.98
CA ASP A 45 1.20 2.88 24.41
C ASP A 45 1.35 1.37 24.66
N THR A 46 0.86 0.55 23.71
CA THR A 46 0.92 -0.92 23.74
C THR A 46 1.36 -1.45 22.39
N PHE A 47 2.43 -2.24 22.38
CA PHE A 47 2.97 -2.84 21.17
C PHE A 47 2.31 -4.19 20.89
N THR A 48 1.22 -4.17 20.10
CA THR A 48 0.65 -5.36 19.47
C THR A 48 0.76 -5.24 17.95
N THR A 49 0.76 -6.36 17.24
CA THR A 49 0.76 -6.37 15.77
C THR A 49 -0.45 -5.61 15.21
N GLU A 50 -1.61 -5.80 15.81
CA GLU A 50 -2.85 -5.14 15.41
C GLU A 50 -2.79 -3.63 15.59
N ALA A 51 -2.29 -3.15 16.75
CA ALA A 51 -2.14 -1.72 17.01
C ALA A 51 -1.12 -1.09 16.05
N TYR A 52 -0.04 -1.80 15.74
CA TYR A 52 0.96 -1.34 14.78
C TYR A 52 0.38 -1.24 13.36
N HIS A 53 -0.33 -2.28 12.90
CA HIS A 53 -1.01 -2.23 11.60
C HIS A 53 -2.06 -1.13 11.52
N GLN A 54 -2.82 -0.90 12.61
CA GLN A 54 -3.77 0.21 12.68
C GLN A 54 -3.06 1.56 12.57
N GLY A 55 -1.93 1.74 13.26
CA GLY A 55 -1.12 2.96 13.16
C GLY A 55 -0.60 3.22 11.74
N ILE A 56 -0.15 2.17 11.04
CA ILE A 56 0.24 2.26 9.63
C ILE A 56 -0.96 2.67 8.76
N ASN A 57 -2.13 2.05 8.99
CA ASN A 57 -3.35 2.38 8.26
C ASN A 57 -3.75 3.85 8.47
N ASP A 58 -3.69 4.35 9.69
CA ASP A 58 -4.03 5.73 10.01
C ASP A 58 -3.07 6.71 9.35
N TYR A 59 -1.77 6.40 9.35
CA TYR A 59 -0.75 7.17 8.64
C TYR A 59 -1.04 7.23 7.15
N LEU A 60 -1.24 6.09 6.50
CA LEU A 60 -1.48 6.02 5.06
C LEU A 60 -2.78 6.72 4.67
N THR A 61 -3.83 6.61 5.50
CA THR A 61 -5.09 7.32 5.31
C THR A 61 -4.88 8.83 5.39
N SER A 62 -4.06 9.31 6.33
CA SER A 62 -3.69 10.73 6.44
C SER A 62 -2.95 11.25 5.22
N GLU A 63 -2.22 10.39 4.51
CA GLU A 63 -1.53 10.68 3.25
C GLU A 63 -2.43 10.53 2.00
N GLY A 64 -3.71 10.29 2.19
CA GLY A 64 -4.70 10.15 1.11
C GLY A 64 -4.64 8.81 0.38
N ILE A 65 -4.12 7.76 1.03
CA ILE A 65 -4.04 6.41 0.50
C ILE A 65 -5.13 5.55 1.11
N THR A 66 -5.91 4.87 0.28
CA THR A 66 -6.90 3.89 0.72
C THR A 66 -6.22 2.56 0.99
N VAL A 67 -6.44 1.98 2.16
CA VAL A 67 -5.87 0.69 2.54
C VAL A 67 -6.99 -0.35 2.63
N ASN A 68 -6.86 -1.44 1.89
CA ASN A 68 -7.80 -2.56 1.96
C ASN A 68 -7.46 -3.47 3.16
N TYR A 69 -6.19 -3.85 3.29
CA TYR A 69 -5.68 -4.58 4.46
C TYR A 69 -4.16 -4.42 4.57
N ILE A 70 -3.65 -4.70 5.78
CA ILE A 70 -2.22 -4.77 6.10
C ILE A 70 -1.96 -6.12 6.75
N SER A 71 -0.87 -6.76 6.35
CA SER A 71 -0.34 -7.95 6.98
C SER A 71 1.17 -7.85 7.15
N SER A 72 1.74 -8.68 7.99
CA SER A 72 3.18 -8.76 8.16
C SER A 72 3.62 -10.21 8.37
N GLU A 73 4.80 -10.52 7.85
CA GLU A 73 5.43 -11.82 8.03
C GLU A 73 6.93 -11.66 8.25
N LEU A 74 7.55 -12.62 8.91
CA LEU A 74 9.00 -12.67 9.12
C LEU A 74 9.67 -13.41 7.98
N ASP A 75 10.59 -12.74 7.28
CA ASP A 75 11.51 -13.32 6.34
C ASP A 75 12.94 -13.24 6.91
N SER A 76 13.40 -14.33 7.49
CA SER A 76 14.71 -14.39 8.14
C SER A 76 15.89 -14.12 7.21
N SER A 77 15.71 -14.32 5.89
CA SER A 77 16.74 -14.03 4.87
C SER A 77 17.00 -12.54 4.70
N LYS A 78 16.07 -11.69 5.15
CA LYS A 78 16.14 -10.23 5.06
C LYS A 78 16.64 -9.54 6.33
N ILE A 79 16.97 -10.29 7.37
CA ILE A 79 17.49 -9.73 8.61
C ILE A 79 18.90 -9.17 8.38
N GLU A 80 19.08 -7.90 8.74
CA GLU A 80 20.38 -7.24 8.76
C GLU A 80 20.89 -7.13 10.20
N TYR A 81 22.02 -7.77 10.49
CA TYR A 81 22.64 -7.77 11.83
C TYR A 81 23.47 -6.51 12.03
N CYS A 82 22.82 -5.39 12.24
CA CYS A 82 23.47 -4.12 12.56
C CYS A 82 22.62 -3.31 13.54
N PHE A 83 23.19 -2.24 14.14
CA PHE A 83 22.52 -1.41 15.14
C PHE A 83 22.06 -0.05 14.61
N ALA A 84 22.08 0.17 13.30
CA ALA A 84 21.62 1.41 12.71
C ALA A 84 20.11 1.38 12.45
N CYS A 85 19.46 2.56 12.48
CA CYS A 85 18.01 2.68 12.25
C CYS A 85 17.52 2.11 10.92
N HIS A 86 18.34 2.14 9.88
CA HIS A 86 17.98 1.65 8.55
C HIS A 86 18.14 0.13 8.39
N CYS A 87 18.70 -0.57 9.37
CA CYS A 87 18.87 -2.02 9.31
C CYS A 87 17.54 -2.74 9.31
N LYS A 88 17.37 -3.69 8.39
CA LYS A 88 16.13 -4.45 8.24
C LYS A 88 15.94 -5.45 9.38
N THR A 89 14.72 -5.50 9.91
CA THR A 89 14.35 -6.42 11.00
C THR A 89 14.04 -7.83 10.51
N GLY A 90 13.85 -8.01 9.21
CA GLY A 90 13.34 -9.23 8.60
C GLY A 90 11.82 -9.28 8.48
N LYS A 91 11.10 -8.37 9.14
CA LYS A 91 9.66 -8.27 8.98
C LYS A 91 9.33 -7.57 7.66
N VAL A 92 8.48 -8.21 6.86
CA VAL A 92 7.94 -7.66 5.61
C VAL A 92 6.50 -7.22 5.86
N ILE A 93 6.24 -5.94 5.68
CA ILE A 93 4.89 -5.36 5.76
C ILE A 93 4.26 -5.41 4.36
N THR A 94 3.13 -6.07 4.23
CA THR A 94 2.34 -6.11 3.00
C THR A 94 1.14 -5.19 3.14
N ILE A 95 1.00 -4.26 2.20
CA ILE A 95 -0.08 -3.26 2.17
C ILE A 95 -0.86 -3.46 0.88
N ASN A 96 -2.14 -3.81 0.99
CA ASN A 96 -3.03 -3.95 -0.15
C ASN A 96 -3.80 -2.65 -0.36
N ILE A 97 -3.67 -2.08 -1.55
CA ILE A 97 -4.23 -0.78 -1.92
C ILE A 97 -4.87 -0.84 -3.31
N PRO A 98 -5.76 0.10 -3.66
CA PRO A 98 -6.16 0.31 -5.04
C PRO A 98 -4.95 0.66 -5.92
N LYS A 99 -4.91 0.14 -7.13
CA LYS A 99 -3.81 0.37 -8.09
C LYS A 99 -3.54 1.87 -8.34
N GLU A 100 -4.56 2.70 -8.29
CA GLU A 100 -4.46 4.16 -8.47
C GLU A 100 -3.60 4.83 -7.39
N ASP A 101 -3.52 4.27 -6.18
CA ASP A 101 -2.75 4.82 -5.06
C ASP A 101 -1.27 4.39 -5.06
N LYS A 102 -0.87 3.51 -5.98
CA LYS A 102 0.51 3.00 -6.06
C LYS A 102 1.58 4.11 -6.10
N ARG A 103 1.34 5.16 -6.88
CA ARG A 103 2.30 6.28 -6.99
C ARG A 103 2.39 7.08 -5.71
N LYS A 104 1.27 7.29 -5.01
CA LYS A 104 1.24 7.98 -3.72
C LYS A 104 2.06 7.20 -2.69
N LEU A 105 1.83 5.88 -2.61
CA LEU A 105 2.56 5.02 -1.68
C LEU A 105 4.07 5.04 -1.96
N LYS A 106 4.48 4.91 -3.22
CA LYS A 106 5.91 4.95 -3.59
C LYS A 106 6.59 6.27 -3.24
N ARG A 107 5.87 7.39 -3.28
CA ARG A 107 6.42 8.70 -2.89
C ARG A 107 6.76 8.80 -1.41
N LEU A 108 6.09 8.04 -0.54
CA LEU A 108 6.33 8.07 0.91
C LEU A 108 7.72 7.56 1.28
N SER A 109 8.31 6.67 0.47
CA SER A 109 9.69 6.23 0.69
C SER A 109 10.73 7.32 0.37
N GLY A 110 10.34 8.32 -0.43
CA GLY A 110 11.21 9.45 -0.80
C GLY A 110 12.51 9.01 -1.49
N ASN A 111 13.42 9.94 -1.61
CA ASN A 111 14.80 9.68 -2.05
C ASN A 111 15.68 9.49 -0.78
N ASN A 112 15.69 8.29 -0.23
CA ASN A 112 16.55 8.01 0.91
C ASN A 112 17.88 7.39 0.46
N GLN A 113 18.95 7.72 1.19
CA GLN A 113 20.31 7.26 0.88
C GLN A 113 20.51 5.75 1.09
N PHE A 114 19.55 5.06 1.71
CA PHE A 114 19.65 3.64 2.05
C PHE A 114 18.98 2.75 0.99
N GLY A 115 18.38 3.31 -0.06
CA GLY A 115 17.69 2.57 -1.10
C GLY A 115 16.41 1.87 -0.65
N LEU A 116 15.81 2.31 0.46
CA LEU A 116 14.56 1.77 0.97
C LEU A 116 13.39 2.24 0.10
N ALA A 117 12.55 1.34 -0.34
CA ALA A 117 11.40 1.65 -1.19
C ALA A 117 10.29 0.60 -1.06
N PHE A 118 9.07 1.02 -1.35
CA PHE A 118 7.97 0.08 -1.60
C PHE A 118 8.16 -0.65 -2.93
N TYR A 119 7.96 -1.98 -2.94
CA TYR A 119 8.11 -2.85 -4.12
C TYR A 119 6.94 -3.83 -4.29
#